data_3710e22f1f9f8bda0c922cedca0977d4
#
_entry.id   3710e22f1f9f8bda0c922cedca0977d4
#
_cell.length_a   1.000
_cell.length_b   1.000
_cell.length_c   1.000
_cell.angle_alpha   90.00
_cell.angle_beta   90.00
_cell.angle_gamma   90.00
#
_symmetry.space_group_name_H-M   'P 1'
#
loop_
_entity.id
_entity.type
_entity.pdbx_description
1 polymer ?
#
loop_
_entity_poly.entity_id
_entity_poly.type
_entity_poly.pdbx_seq_one_letter_code
_entity_poly.pdbx_strand_id
1 'polypeptide(L)'
;RVVILHYGVGRVGGFWFDQTIFFRDLMDKMDKDVAFVILVCDDVNGDRAKEILKPYSREKLPDGTSRVKFLTVNAKTSRFYPWARDPYMILTDNNGNLIFLDAGYNETPFPITNFHAIFANAKSQVGSIHRGGGNIRTTNEEMIIGMDTLLGLKIFPRWIQYENVESLYSLAKDVDRENLPAFKARFDAYCNFIHKVLAPDKMMIIPGKKDFFERLEMENFPFTRKTVWNTGAQPAYHTDVYLGLGHIDESGKRVVFIADSKSGVEIAEKISPEERRQIEQNLPALLETEGLTAAGVPLTKEQISERFQWEKHKLLDLCIEKSYTIAEKLDKAAEHLENLGYHVVRIPYLPNGLDNRGRNDAAIGIGFNYSNVLTEVYGGIRKVYLPEFGFRQLDEAAAQAYRDAGFQTVTINGLIMPGFTTGNAHAGLDCLTSEIRFPVRWAKKYYDRD
;
A
#
# COMPACT_ATOMS: atom_id res chain seq x y z
N ARG A 1 -5.28 18.67 -6.47
CA ARG A 1 -4.85 17.33 -6.11
C ARG A 1 -5.02 16.36 -7.28
N VAL A 2 -4.09 15.46 -7.48
CA VAL A 2 -4.16 14.45 -8.54
C VAL A 2 -3.96 13.07 -7.92
N VAL A 3 -4.83 12.13 -8.28
CA VAL A 3 -4.71 10.71 -7.93
C VAL A 3 -4.32 9.94 -9.18
N ILE A 4 -3.25 9.17 -9.10
CA ILE A 4 -2.77 8.31 -10.16
C ILE A 4 -3.25 6.90 -9.89
N LEU A 5 -3.85 6.27 -10.90
CA LEU A 5 -4.37 4.92 -10.87
C LEU A 5 -3.76 4.11 -12.02
N HIS A 6 -3.53 2.84 -11.81
CA HIS A 6 -3.07 1.91 -12.84
C HIS A 6 -4.16 0.88 -13.15
N TYR A 7 -4.65 0.89 -14.38
CA TYR A 7 -5.50 -0.19 -14.88
C TYR A 7 -4.61 -1.32 -15.40
N GLY A 8 -4.01 -2.03 -14.46
CA GLY A 8 -3.07 -3.09 -14.78
C GLY A 8 -3.77 -4.40 -15.06
N VAL A 9 -3.48 -4.98 -16.21
CA VAL A 9 -3.89 -6.33 -16.57
C VAL A 9 -2.93 -7.32 -15.91
N GLY A 10 -2.96 -7.42 -14.60
CA GLY A 10 -2.16 -8.38 -13.86
C GLY A 10 -2.91 -9.69 -13.67
N ARG A 11 -2.38 -10.80 -14.18
CA ARG A 11 -2.77 -12.13 -13.73
C ARG A 11 -2.23 -12.35 -12.31
N VAL A 12 -2.95 -11.90 -11.30
CA VAL A 12 -2.64 -12.30 -9.94
C VAL A 12 -3.56 -13.47 -9.61
N GLY A 13 -3.01 -14.64 -9.48
CA GLY A 13 -3.77 -15.87 -9.18
C GLY A 13 -4.74 -16.36 -10.28
N GLY A 14 -4.64 -15.85 -11.51
CA GLY A 14 -5.54 -16.23 -12.62
C GLY A 14 -6.90 -15.52 -12.64
N PHE A 15 -7.10 -14.53 -11.76
CA PHE A 15 -8.31 -13.69 -11.76
C PHE A 15 -8.09 -12.39 -12.50
N TRP A 16 -9.11 -11.97 -13.19
CA TRP A 16 -9.26 -10.66 -13.76
C TRP A 16 -10.27 -9.91 -12.91
N PHE A 17 -9.83 -8.86 -12.28
CA PHE A 17 -10.71 -7.94 -11.60
C PHE A 17 -10.96 -6.75 -12.50
N ASP A 18 -12.22 -6.38 -12.71
CA ASP A 18 -12.54 -5.15 -13.41
C ASP A 18 -12.32 -3.96 -12.49
N GLN A 19 -11.11 -3.43 -12.49
CA GLN A 19 -10.73 -2.30 -11.66
C GLN A 19 -11.53 -1.04 -11.92
N THR A 20 -12.29 -0.97 -13.04
CA THR A 20 -13.14 0.18 -13.34
C THR A 20 -14.25 0.34 -12.30
N ILE A 21 -14.70 -0.74 -11.66
CA ILE A 21 -15.69 -0.69 -10.58
C ILE A 21 -15.09 0.06 -9.38
N PHE A 22 -13.89 -0.31 -8.97
CA PHE A 22 -13.16 0.38 -7.90
C PHE A 22 -12.87 1.84 -8.25
N PHE A 23 -12.43 2.12 -9.49
CA PHE A 23 -12.15 3.50 -9.92
C PHE A 23 -13.39 4.37 -9.89
N ARG A 24 -14.54 3.83 -10.32
CA ARG A 24 -15.82 4.54 -10.26
C ARG A 24 -16.22 4.85 -8.82
N ASP A 25 -16.19 3.86 -7.94
CA ASP A 25 -16.52 4.04 -6.53
C ASP A 25 -15.65 5.13 -5.88
N LEU A 26 -14.33 5.10 -6.14
CA LEU A 26 -13.41 6.12 -5.67
C LEU A 26 -13.73 7.51 -6.25
N MET A 27 -13.95 7.62 -7.57
CA MET A 27 -14.26 8.90 -8.22
C MET A 27 -15.59 9.49 -7.77
N ASP A 28 -16.60 8.65 -7.52
CA ASP A 28 -17.91 9.10 -7.04
C ASP A 28 -17.85 9.68 -5.63
N LYS A 29 -16.95 9.16 -4.80
CA LYS A 29 -16.81 9.51 -3.39
C LYS A 29 -15.77 10.59 -3.10
N MET A 30 -14.78 10.75 -3.97
CA MET A 30 -13.80 11.82 -3.83
C MET A 30 -14.35 13.16 -4.28
N ASP A 31 -13.84 14.25 -3.68
CA ASP A 31 -14.26 15.62 -4.00
C ASP A 31 -14.10 15.91 -5.49
N LYS A 32 -15.00 16.73 -6.02
CA LYS A 32 -15.07 17.03 -7.48
C LYS A 32 -13.91 17.87 -8.02
N ASP A 33 -13.07 18.40 -7.14
CA ASP A 33 -11.83 19.11 -7.48
C ASP A 33 -10.59 18.18 -7.54
N VAL A 34 -10.77 16.89 -7.25
CA VAL A 34 -9.72 15.89 -7.40
C VAL A 34 -9.64 15.42 -8.84
N ALA A 35 -8.47 15.58 -9.45
CA ALA A 35 -8.17 15.06 -10.78
C ALA A 35 -7.67 13.61 -10.71
N PHE A 36 -7.94 12.84 -11.76
CA PHE A 36 -7.47 11.47 -11.89
C PHE A 36 -6.65 11.29 -13.16
N VAL A 37 -5.52 10.62 -13.02
CA VAL A 37 -4.69 10.15 -14.12
C VAL A 37 -4.71 8.63 -14.12
N ILE A 38 -5.21 8.02 -15.20
CA ILE A 38 -5.36 6.57 -15.29
C ILE A 38 -4.42 6.03 -16.36
N LEU A 39 -3.49 5.20 -15.94
CA LEU A 39 -2.61 4.47 -16.84
C LEU A 39 -3.33 3.23 -17.39
N VAL A 40 -3.40 3.10 -18.69
CA VAL A 40 -4.03 1.98 -19.41
C VAL A 40 -3.12 1.47 -20.53
N CYS A 41 -3.29 0.20 -20.92
CA CYS A 41 -2.66 -0.33 -22.13
C CYS A 41 -3.42 0.04 -23.41
N ASP A 42 -2.72 0.04 -24.55
CA ASP A 42 -3.31 0.15 -25.91
C ASP A 42 -3.83 -1.22 -26.40
N ASP A 43 -4.74 -1.80 -25.62
CA ASP A 43 -5.37 -3.08 -25.89
C ASP A 43 -6.89 -3.03 -25.66
N VAL A 44 -7.58 -4.12 -25.95
CA VAL A 44 -9.03 -4.23 -25.79
C VAL A 44 -9.49 -3.93 -24.34
N ASN A 45 -8.67 -4.26 -23.34
CA ASN A 45 -9.02 -4.02 -21.95
C ASN A 45 -8.87 -2.54 -21.60
N GLY A 46 -7.80 -1.90 -22.06
CA GLY A 46 -7.60 -0.47 -21.87
C GLY A 46 -8.65 0.37 -22.59
N ASP A 47 -9.06 -0.03 -23.79
CA ASP A 47 -10.14 0.65 -24.52
C ASP A 47 -11.50 0.45 -23.83
N ARG A 48 -11.77 -0.75 -23.31
CA ARG A 48 -12.95 -1.01 -22.48
C ARG A 48 -12.95 -0.12 -21.22
N ALA A 49 -11.82 -0.02 -20.53
CA ALA A 49 -11.72 0.83 -19.36
C ALA A 49 -11.99 2.31 -19.69
N LYS A 50 -11.42 2.82 -20.79
CA LYS A 50 -11.70 4.19 -21.28
C LYS A 50 -13.18 4.40 -21.56
N GLU A 51 -13.86 3.45 -22.23
CA GLU A 51 -15.28 3.59 -22.53
C GLU A 51 -16.15 3.59 -21.28
N ILE A 52 -15.88 2.68 -20.31
CA ILE A 52 -16.60 2.62 -19.04
C ILE A 52 -16.41 3.92 -18.24
N LEU A 53 -15.21 4.48 -18.23
CA LEU A 53 -14.86 5.67 -17.45
C LEU A 53 -15.06 7.00 -18.20
N LYS A 54 -15.51 6.94 -19.46
CA LYS A 54 -15.79 8.11 -20.30
C LYS A 54 -16.73 9.15 -19.67
N PRO A 55 -17.77 8.78 -18.91
CA PRO A 55 -18.60 9.78 -18.21
C PRO A 55 -17.78 10.70 -17.29
N TYR A 56 -16.82 10.14 -16.56
CA TYR A 56 -15.97 10.89 -15.65
C TYR A 56 -14.95 11.80 -16.37
N SER A 57 -14.53 11.45 -17.58
CA SER A 57 -13.66 12.30 -18.40
C SER A 57 -14.37 13.55 -18.94
N ARG A 58 -15.71 13.53 -18.97
CA ARG A 58 -16.53 14.70 -19.31
C ARG A 58 -16.74 15.65 -18.14
N GLU A 59 -16.57 15.20 -16.92
CA GLU A 59 -16.60 16.04 -15.74
C GLU A 59 -15.43 17.03 -15.80
N LYS A 60 -15.67 18.26 -15.33
CA LYS A 60 -14.66 19.32 -15.34
C LYS A 60 -14.27 19.70 -13.92
N LEU A 61 -12.98 19.96 -13.75
CA LEU A 61 -12.43 20.58 -12.57
C LEU A 61 -12.84 22.06 -12.52
N PRO A 62 -12.70 22.74 -11.38
CA PRO A 62 -13.02 24.17 -11.24
C PRO A 62 -12.30 25.08 -12.24
N ASP A 63 -11.13 24.67 -12.75
CA ASP A 63 -10.36 25.39 -13.76
C ASP A 63 -10.78 25.08 -15.21
N GLY A 64 -11.80 24.25 -15.40
CA GLY A 64 -12.33 23.84 -16.71
C GLY A 64 -11.62 22.67 -17.36
N THR A 65 -10.55 22.14 -16.77
CA THR A 65 -9.86 20.94 -17.28
C THR A 65 -10.67 19.67 -17.03
N SER A 66 -10.38 18.59 -17.78
CA SER A 66 -11.04 17.31 -17.57
C SER A 66 -10.65 16.69 -16.22
N ARG A 67 -11.63 16.19 -15.49
CA ARG A 67 -11.40 15.53 -14.20
C ARG A 67 -10.61 14.23 -14.33
N VAL A 68 -10.79 13.50 -15.43
CA VAL A 68 -10.09 12.22 -15.69
C VAL A 68 -9.31 12.33 -16.98
N LYS A 69 -8.06 11.90 -16.94
CA LYS A 69 -7.16 11.79 -18.09
C LYS A 69 -6.58 10.39 -18.17
N PHE A 70 -6.52 9.85 -19.39
CA PHE A 70 -5.91 8.57 -19.64
C PHE A 70 -4.48 8.72 -20.17
N LEU A 71 -3.56 7.95 -19.61
CA LEU A 71 -2.24 7.70 -20.18
C LEU A 71 -2.26 6.33 -20.83
N THR A 72 -2.07 6.30 -22.15
CA THR A 72 -2.06 5.05 -22.88
C THR A 72 -0.62 4.61 -23.15
N VAL A 73 -0.27 3.40 -22.77
CA VAL A 73 1.03 2.79 -22.97
C VAL A 73 0.91 1.55 -23.85
N ASN A 74 2.01 1.22 -24.54
CA ASN A 74 2.01 0.08 -25.45
C ASN A 74 1.97 -1.25 -24.70
N ALA A 75 0.93 -2.05 -24.90
CA ALA A 75 0.73 -3.33 -24.24
C ALA A 75 1.81 -4.37 -24.52
N LYS A 76 2.54 -4.26 -25.65
CA LYS A 76 3.62 -5.18 -26.02
C LYS A 76 4.94 -4.87 -25.32
N THR A 77 5.15 -3.60 -24.99
CA THR A 77 6.42 -3.13 -24.41
C THR A 77 6.32 -2.71 -22.96
N SER A 78 5.10 -2.55 -22.45
CA SER A 78 4.85 -2.08 -21.08
C SER A 78 4.04 -3.10 -20.31
N ARG A 79 4.57 -3.52 -19.17
CA ARG A 79 3.85 -4.32 -18.18
C ARG A 79 3.85 -3.56 -16.88
N PHE A 80 2.71 -3.45 -16.27
CA PHE A 80 2.58 -2.79 -14.98
C PHE A 80 1.50 -3.47 -14.13
N TYR A 81 1.63 -3.31 -12.85
CA TYR A 81 0.72 -3.83 -11.85
C TYR A 81 -0.31 -2.77 -11.45
N PRO A 82 -1.44 -3.17 -10.83
CA PRO A 82 -2.46 -2.24 -10.36
C PRO A 82 -1.98 -1.34 -9.21
N TRP A 83 -0.86 -1.68 -8.56
CA TRP A 83 -0.31 -0.91 -7.45
C TRP A 83 0.42 0.33 -7.97
N ALA A 84 -0.32 1.45 -8.05
CA ALA A 84 0.20 2.70 -8.59
C ALA A 84 1.30 3.31 -7.72
N ARG A 85 1.36 2.94 -6.44
CA ARG A 85 2.35 3.44 -5.48
C ARG A 85 3.73 2.78 -5.61
N ASP A 86 3.78 1.53 -6.03
CA ASP A 86 5.00 0.74 -5.99
C ASP A 86 6.09 1.11 -7.00
N PRO A 87 5.79 1.54 -8.25
CA PRO A 87 6.81 1.73 -9.26
C PRO A 87 7.72 2.94 -9.04
N TYR A 88 7.29 3.93 -8.28
CA TYR A 88 8.02 5.19 -8.12
C TYR A 88 7.67 5.92 -6.83
N MET A 89 8.55 6.84 -6.45
CA MET A 89 8.26 7.89 -5.47
C MET A 89 8.10 9.22 -6.18
N ILE A 90 7.21 10.07 -5.68
CA ILE A 90 7.06 11.43 -6.16
C ILE A 90 7.73 12.36 -5.16
N LEU A 91 8.77 13.03 -5.61
CA LEU A 91 9.57 13.97 -4.85
C LEU A 91 9.42 15.38 -5.44
N THR A 92 9.78 16.37 -4.67
CA THR A 92 9.97 17.75 -5.13
C THR A 92 11.39 18.21 -4.87
N ASP A 93 12.00 18.90 -5.84
CA ASP A 93 13.28 19.57 -5.60
C ASP A 93 13.08 20.90 -4.84
N ASN A 94 14.16 21.56 -4.46
CA ASN A 94 14.13 22.83 -3.74
C ASN A 94 13.44 23.97 -4.51
N ASN A 95 13.22 23.81 -5.82
CA ASN A 95 12.53 24.76 -6.67
C ASN A 95 11.04 24.41 -6.84
N GLY A 96 10.56 23.34 -6.18
CA GLY A 96 9.20 22.84 -6.31
C GLY A 96 8.94 22.04 -7.59
N ASN A 97 9.96 21.66 -8.35
CA ASN A 97 9.79 20.80 -9.52
C ASN A 97 9.57 19.35 -9.07
N LEU A 98 8.64 18.67 -9.74
CA LEU A 98 8.35 17.27 -9.48
C LEU A 98 9.45 16.36 -10.07
N ILE A 99 9.82 15.35 -9.29
CA ILE A 99 10.75 14.30 -9.68
C ILE A 99 10.07 12.96 -9.42
N PHE A 100 9.94 12.14 -10.45
CA PHE A 100 9.52 10.75 -10.32
C PHE A 100 10.78 9.90 -10.17
N LEU A 101 11.00 9.37 -8.98
CA LEU A 101 12.10 8.48 -8.68
C LEU A 101 11.66 7.03 -8.91
N ASP A 102 12.21 6.39 -9.94
CA ASP A 102 11.91 5.00 -10.28
C ASP A 102 12.44 4.03 -9.22
N ALA A 103 11.61 3.10 -8.82
CA ALA A 103 11.95 2.09 -7.81
C ALA A 103 12.91 0.99 -8.33
N GLY A 104 13.23 1.00 -9.62
CA GLY A 104 14.03 -0.05 -10.24
C GLY A 104 13.31 -1.40 -10.37
N TYR A 105 12.00 -1.43 -10.18
CA TYR A 105 11.17 -2.64 -10.30
C TYR A 105 10.94 -3.10 -11.73
N ASN A 106 11.22 -2.21 -12.69
CA ASN A 106 10.79 -2.44 -14.05
C ASN A 106 11.80 -3.32 -14.79
N GLU A 107 11.44 -4.57 -14.95
CA GLU A 107 12.02 -5.49 -15.93
C GLU A 107 11.64 -5.11 -17.38
N THR A 108 10.88 -4.03 -17.56
CA THR A 108 10.43 -3.56 -18.87
C THR A 108 11.45 -2.60 -19.48
N PRO A 109 11.63 -2.62 -20.80
CA PRO A 109 12.57 -1.72 -21.50
C PRO A 109 12.18 -0.24 -21.38
N PHE A 110 10.94 0.08 -20.99
CA PHE A 110 10.47 1.44 -20.79
C PHE A 110 9.82 1.60 -19.42
N PRO A 111 10.47 2.28 -18.47
CA PRO A 111 9.93 2.47 -17.12
C PRO A 111 8.62 3.27 -17.14
N ILE A 112 7.60 2.79 -16.47
CA ILE A 112 6.31 3.48 -16.28
C ILE A 112 6.52 4.88 -15.70
N THR A 113 7.52 5.04 -14.85
CA THR A 113 7.97 6.29 -14.27
C THR A 113 8.23 7.36 -15.32
N ASN A 114 8.81 7.00 -16.47
CA ASN A 114 9.07 7.95 -17.57
C ASN A 114 7.77 8.48 -18.18
N PHE A 115 6.74 7.65 -18.33
CA PHE A 115 5.44 8.11 -18.83
C PHE A 115 4.81 9.13 -17.89
N HIS A 116 4.81 8.86 -16.60
CA HIS A 116 4.28 9.79 -15.62
C HIS A 116 5.11 11.09 -15.56
N ALA A 117 6.43 10.99 -15.66
CA ALA A 117 7.29 12.17 -15.65
C ALA A 117 7.07 13.06 -16.89
N ILE A 118 6.99 12.44 -18.08
CA ILE A 118 6.71 13.18 -19.34
C ILE A 118 5.34 13.87 -19.23
N PHE A 119 4.31 13.15 -18.77
CA PHE A 119 2.98 13.67 -18.58
C PHE A 119 2.93 14.82 -17.59
N ALA A 120 3.68 14.70 -16.50
CA ALA A 120 3.77 15.71 -15.45
C ALA A 120 4.73 16.87 -15.80
N ASN A 121 5.38 16.86 -16.98
CA ASN A 121 6.48 17.76 -17.30
C ASN A 121 7.55 17.77 -16.19
N ALA A 122 7.75 16.64 -15.58
CA ALA A 122 8.66 16.41 -14.48
C ALA A 122 9.92 15.67 -14.96
N LYS A 123 10.91 15.59 -14.10
CA LYS A 123 12.08 14.73 -14.33
C LYS A 123 11.75 13.30 -13.88
N SER A 124 12.21 12.32 -14.63
CA SER A 124 12.34 10.94 -14.14
C SER A 124 13.77 10.66 -13.80
N GLN A 125 13.99 9.99 -12.68
CA GLN A 125 15.31 9.57 -12.25
C GLN A 125 15.23 8.11 -11.82
N VAL A 126 16.14 7.29 -12.35
CA VAL A 126 16.26 5.91 -11.89
C VAL A 126 17.09 5.91 -10.62
N GLY A 127 16.49 5.43 -9.53
CA GLY A 127 17.17 5.28 -8.25
C GLY A 127 17.08 3.84 -7.78
N SER A 128 18.16 3.28 -7.27
CA SER A 128 18.15 1.96 -6.63
C SER A 128 17.73 2.01 -5.15
N ILE A 129 17.18 3.14 -4.72
CA ILE A 129 16.90 3.43 -3.31
C ILE A 129 15.54 2.90 -2.86
N HIS A 130 14.71 2.41 -3.79
CA HIS A 130 13.33 2.15 -3.49
C HIS A 130 12.90 0.74 -3.88
N ARG A 131 12.17 0.10 -2.98
CA ARG A 131 11.54 -1.20 -3.20
C ARG A 131 10.13 -1.18 -2.61
N GLY A 132 9.18 -0.68 -3.39
CA GLY A 132 7.78 -0.57 -2.99
C GLY A 132 7.44 0.72 -2.24
N GLY A 133 6.61 1.59 -2.83
CA GLY A 133 6.18 2.88 -2.26
C GLY A 133 5.46 2.77 -0.94
N GLY A 134 4.82 1.62 -0.70
CA GLY A 134 4.15 1.31 0.53
C GLY A 134 5.05 1.21 1.78
N ASN A 135 6.37 1.09 1.59
CA ASN A 135 7.33 1.06 2.70
C ASN A 135 7.86 2.43 3.12
N ILE A 136 7.47 3.49 2.43
CA ILE A 136 7.91 4.84 2.74
C ILE A 136 6.69 5.75 2.93
N ARG A 137 6.57 6.31 4.12
CA ARG A 137 5.52 7.26 4.50
C ARG A 137 6.16 8.60 4.81
N THR A 138 5.62 9.67 4.25
CA THR A 138 6.18 11.01 4.46
C THR A 138 5.11 12.02 4.84
N THR A 139 5.49 12.92 5.73
CA THR A 139 4.81 14.18 5.99
C THR A 139 5.74 15.34 5.64
N ASN A 140 5.38 16.56 6.03
CA ASN A 140 6.28 17.71 5.88
C ASN A 140 7.51 17.59 6.81
N GLU A 141 7.34 16.96 7.97
CA GLU A 141 8.34 16.92 9.04
C GLU A 141 9.04 15.56 9.16
N GLU A 142 8.39 14.48 8.71
CA GLU A 142 8.90 13.13 8.95
C GLU A 142 8.93 12.27 7.70
N MET A 143 9.83 11.28 7.73
CA MET A 143 9.88 10.15 6.82
C MET A 143 9.96 8.86 7.63
N ILE A 144 8.94 8.04 7.53
CA ILE A 144 8.92 6.69 8.10
C ILE A 144 9.28 5.69 7.01
N ILE A 145 10.30 4.89 7.24
CA ILE A 145 10.78 3.91 6.27
C ILE A 145 10.85 2.51 6.89
N GLY A 146 10.31 1.53 6.19
CA GLY A 146 10.31 0.14 6.65
C GLY A 146 11.68 -0.52 6.57
N MET A 147 11.99 -1.38 7.54
CA MET A 147 13.23 -2.15 7.60
C MET A 147 13.46 -3.01 6.36
N ASP A 148 12.40 -3.62 5.79
CA ASP A 148 12.51 -4.45 4.58
C ASP A 148 13.02 -3.66 3.39
N THR A 149 12.62 -2.39 3.27
CA THR A 149 13.16 -1.48 2.26
C THR A 149 14.64 -1.25 2.47
N LEU A 150 15.05 -0.90 3.67
CA LEU A 150 16.46 -0.60 3.97
C LEU A 150 17.36 -1.82 3.77
N LEU A 151 16.91 -2.99 4.19
CA LEU A 151 17.70 -4.22 4.07
C LEU A 151 17.69 -4.80 2.65
N GLY A 152 16.60 -4.61 1.90
CA GLY A 152 16.42 -5.15 0.55
C GLY A 152 17.05 -4.33 -0.57
N LEU A 153 17.52 -3.12 -0.25
CA LEU A 153 18.07 -2.22 -1.24
C LEU A 153 19.45 -2.67 -1.72
N LYS A 154 19.59 -2.72 -3.04
CA LYS A 154 20.89 -2.71 -3.69
C LYS A 154 21.38 -1.27 -3.66
N ILE A 155 22.46 -1.01 -2.95
CA ILE A 155 22.90 0.30 -2.47
C ILE A 155 23.34 1.28 -3.57
N PHE A 156 23.36 0.90 -4.86
CA PHE A 156 23.92 1.79 -5.89
C PHE A 156 23.06 1.91 -7.14
N PRO A 157 23.04 3.11 -7.73
CA PRO A 157 22.42 3.32 -9.04
C PRO A 157 23.06 2.38 -10.09
N ARG A 158 22.26 1.84 -11.02
CA ARG A 158 22.73 0.97 -12.11
C ARG A 158 23.87 1.58 -12.96
N TRP A 159 24.08 2.88 -12.90
CA TRP A 159 25.16 3.58 -13.61
C TRP A 159 26.50 3.58 -12.88
N ILE A 160 26.55 3.14 -11.63
CA ILE A 160 27.81 2.82 -10.95
C ILE A 160 28.01 1.32 -11.11
N GLN A 161 28.82 0.93 -12.08
CA GLN A 161 29.23 -0.47 -12.31
C GLN A 161 30.16 -0.93 -11.18
N TYR A 162 29.60 -1.27 -10.03
CA TYR A 162 30.29 -2.05 -9.03
C TYR A 162 29.82 -3.49 -9.15
N GLU A 163 30.66 -4.34 -9.69
CA GLU A 163 30.39 -5.76 -9.92
C GLU A 163 30.10 -6.58 -8.64
N ASN A 164 30.28 -5.99 -7.44
CA ASN A 164 30.23 -6.71 -6.16
C ASN A 164 29.47 -5.98 -5.04
N VAL A 165 28.42 -5.20 -5.32
CA VAL A 165 27.65 -4.62 -4.23
C VAL A 165 26.62 -5.61 -3.70
N GLU A 166 26.97 -6.21 -2.60
CA GLU A 166 26.06 -7.02 -1.81
C GLU A 166 24.96 -6.15 -1.20
N SER A 167 23.71 -6.63 -1.26
CA SER A 167 22.61 -6.00 -0.51
C SER A 167 22.93 -6.11 0.99
N LEU A 168 22.36 -5.22 1.81
CA LEU A 168 22.45 -5.38 3.26
C LEU A 168 21.91 -6.74 3.72
N TYR A 169 20.97 -7.34 3.00
CA TYR A 169 20.55 -8.73 3.22
C TYR A 169 21.66 -9.74 2.99
N SER A 170 22.47 -9.57 1.96
CA SER A 170 23.60 -10.47 1.72
C SER A 170 24.65 -10.34 2.81
N LEU A 171 24.96 -9.10 3.20
CA LEU A 171 25.88 -8.83 4.31
C LEU A 171 25.35 -9.35 5.64
N ALA A 172 24.03 -9.31 5.83
CA ALA A 172 23.38 -9.74 7.05
C ALA A 172 23.29 -11.27 7.19
N LYS A 173 23.42 -12.03 6.09
CA LYS A 173 23.41 -13.50 6.15
C LYS A 173 24.59 -14.08 6.94
N ASP A 174 25.70 -13.37 6.92
CA ASP A 174 26.94 -13.78 7.55
C ASP A 174 27.22 -12.99 8.84
N VAL A 175 26.20 -12.32 9.39
CA VAL A 175 26.34 -11.58 10.64
C VAL A 175 26.38 -12.55 11.81
N ASP A 176 27.48 -12.54 12.53
CA ASP A 176 27.68 -13.17 13.81
C ASP A 176 27.94 -12.10 14.90
N ARG A 177 28.21 -12.54 16.12
CA ARG A 177 28.47 -11.63 17.23
C ARG A 177 29.72 -10.75 17.03
N GLU A 178 30.72 -11.26 16.29
CA GLU A 178 31.98 -10.55 16.09
C GLU A 178 31.82 -9.44 15.07
N ASN A 179 31.08 -9.68 14.00
CA ASN A 179 30.90 -8.72 12.91
C ASN A 179 29.63 -7.86 13.04
N LEU A 180 28.74 -8.14 14.00
CA LEU A 180 27.52 -7.35 14.26
C LEU A 180 27.78 -5.83 14.44
N PRO A 181 28.81 -5.38 15.18
CA PRO A 181 29.09 -3.95 15.28
C PRO A 181 29.42 -3.31 13.93
N ALA A 182 30.17 -4.00 13.08
CA ALA A 182 30.52 -3.52 11.75
C ALA A 182 29.27 -3.46 10.82
N PHE A 183 28.40 -4.47 10.91
CA PHE A 183 27.11 -4.47 10.22
C PHE A 183 26.23 -3.29 10.66
N LYS A 184 26.09 -3.08 11.96
CA LYS A 184 25.33 -1.97 12.53
C LYS A 184 25.86 -0.60 12.06
N ALA A 185 27.16 -0.41 12.06
CA ALA A 185 27.79 0.82 11.56
C ALA A 185 27.51 1.06 10.05
N ARG A 186 27.55 -0.01 9.22
CA ARG A 186 27.19 0.08 7.79
C ARG A 186 25.73 0.39 7.59
N PHE A 187 24.85 -0.23 8.38
CA PHE A 187 23.41 0.05 8.35
C PHE A 187 23.13 1.51 8.70
N ASP A 188 23.75 2.03 9.75
CA ASP A 188 23.59 3.43 10.18
C ASP A 188 24.13 4.41 9.13
N ALA A 189 25.29 4.14 8.55
CA ALA A 189 25.85 4.94 7.46
C ALA A 189 24.91 4.97 6.24
N TYR A 190 24.30 3.85 5.93
CA TYR A 190 23.33 3.75 4.85
C TYR A 190 22.03 4.52 5.15
N CYS A 191 21.48 4.39 6.36
CA CYS A 191 20.33 5.18 6.79
C CYS A 191 20.61 6.68 6.68
N ASN A 192 21.79 7.12 7.12
CA ASN A 192 22.22 8.52 7.01
C ASN A 192 22.33 8.98 5.56
N PHE A 193 22.80 8.12 4.65
CA PHE A 193 22.85 8.41 3.22
C PHE A 193 21.44 8.58 2.64
N ILE A 194 20.53 7.63 2.89
CA ILE A 194 19.13 7.69 2.46
C ILE A 194 18.46 8.97 2.99
N HIS A 195 18.64 9.27 4.26
CA HIS A 195 18.10 10.47 4.88
C HIS A 195 18.57 11.74 4.16
N LYS A 196 19.88 11.86 3.92
CA LYS A 196 20.45 13.02 3.20
C LYS A 196 19.95 13.17 1.77
N VAL A 197 19.68 12.04 1.09
CA VAL A 197 19.27 12.06 -0.32
C VAL A 197 17.78 12.29 -0.48
N LEU A 198 16.95 11.64 0.33
CA LEU A 198 15.50 11.66 0.15
C LEU A 198 14.80 12.74 0.97
N ALA A 199 15.29 13.02 2.17
CA ALA A 199 14.57 13.88 3.10
C ALA A 199 15.50 14.54 4.11
N PRO A 200 16.47 15.38 3.67
CA PRO A 200 17.50 15.95 4.55
C PRO A 200 16.92 16.81 5.69
N ASP A 201 15.76 17.44 5.44
CA ASP A 201 15.10 18.36 6.38
C ASP A 201 14.01 17.68 7.22
N LYS A 202 13.87 16.34 7.11
CA LYS A 202 12.84 15.58 7.82
C LYS A 202 13.48 14.66 8.86
N MET A 203 12.76 14.38 9.92
CA MET A 203 13.14 13.32 10.85
C MET A 203 12.91 11.96 10.19
N MET A 204 13.94 11.11 10.16
CA MET A 204 13.81 9.74 9.65
C MET A 204 13.53 8.77 10.79
N ILE A 205 12.46 8.00 10.64
CA ILE A 205 11.98 7.02 11.61
C ILE A 205 11.99 5.64 10.96
N ILE A 206 12.55 4.67 11.67
CA ILE A 206 12.63 3.28 11.24
C ILE A 206 11.98 2.42 12.33
N PRO A 207 10.67 2.11 12.21
CA PRO A 207 9.97 1.29 13.19
C PRO A 207 10.66 -0.07 13.35
N GLY A 208 10.83 -0.52 14.59
CA GLY A 208 11.41 -1.83 14.90
C GLY A 208 12.94 -1.93 14.72
N LYS A 209 13.65 -0.83 14.38
CA LYS A 209 15.11 -0.85 14.24
C LYS A 209 15.80 -1.36 15.51
N LYS A 210 15.38 -0.88 16.66
CA LYS A 210 15.96 -1.25 17.96
C LYS A 210 15.74 -2.76 18.22
N ASP A 211 14.51 -3.22 18.13
CA ASP A 211 14.16 -4.62 18.35
C ASP A 211 14.90 -5.57 17.41
N PHE A 212 15.10 -5.12 16.16
CA PHE A 212 15.84 -5.87 15.17
C PHE A 212 17.30 -6.13 15.63
N PHE A 213 18.00 -5.09 16.07
CA PHE A 213 19.38 -5.23 16.51
C PHE A 213 19.50 -5.95 17.85
N GLU A 214 18.61 -5.71 18.80
CA GLU A 214 18.57 -6.44 20.08
C GLU A 214 18.40 -7.94 19.87
N ARG A 215 17.55 -8.35 18.94
CA ARG A 215 17.40 -9.78 18.62
C ARG A 215 18.59 -10.36 17.90
N LEU A 216 19.24 -9.61 17.01
CA LEU A 216 20.50 -10.09 16.42
C LEU A 216 21.59 -10.30 17.47
N GLU A 217 21.61 -9.51 18.55
CA GLU A 217 22.53 -9.69 19.66
C GLU A 217 22.23 -10.92 20.52
N MET A 218 20.94 -11.29 20.65
CA MET A 218 20.52 -12.43 21.48
C MET A 218 20.57 -13.77 20.78
N GLU A 219 20.36 -13.80 19.48
CA GLU A 219 20.12 -15.02 18.72
C GLU A 219 21.16 -15.18 17.60
N ASN A 220 21.95 -16.25 17.61
CA ASN A 220 22.82 -16.63 16.50
C ASN A 220 21.98 -17.16 15.30
N PHE A 221 21.21 -16.32 14.65
CA PHE A 221 20.41 -16.75 13.51
C PHE A 221 21.14 -16.51 12.18
N PRO A 222 21.03 -17.43 11.22
CA PRO A 222 21.28 -17.09 9.84
C PRO A 222 20.23 -16.09 9.38
N PHE A 223 20.67 -14.89 9.02
CA PHE A 223 19.82 -13.80 8.62
C PHE A 223 19.14 -14.11 7.28
N THR A 224 17.83 -14.12 7.27
CA THR A 224 17.02 -14.26 6.06
C THR A 224 15.97 -13.16 6.01
N ARG A 225 15.38 -12.90 4.84
CA ARG A 225 14.22 -12.00 4.71
C ARG A 225 13.09 -12.40 5.67
N LYS A 226 12.91 -13.72 5.92
CA LYS A 226 11.99 -14.23 6.94
C LYS A 226 12.38 -13.77 8.34
N THR A 227 13.67 -13.64 8.63
CA THR A 227 14.16 -13.21 9.94
C THR A 227 13.71 -11.78 10.26
N VAL A 228 13.74 -10.84 9.31
CA VAL A 228 13.23 -9.47 9.51
C VAL A 228 11.78 -9.47 9.93
N TRP A 229 10.96 -10.28 9.26
CA TRP A 229 9.54 -10.38 9.56
C TRP A 229 9.26 -11.17 10.85
N ASN A 230 10.11 -12.13 11.16
CA ASN A 230 10.00 -12.95 12.39
C ASN A 230 10.56 -12.25 13.63
N THR A 231 11.51 -11.32 13.46
CA THR A 231 12.11 -10.59 14.58
C THR A 231 11.22 -9.46 15.14
N GLY A 232 10.06 -9.21 14.52
CA GLY A 232 9.18 -8.12 14.97
C GLY A 232 9.59 -6.74 14.52
N ALA A 233 10.72 -6.62 13.80
CA ALA A 233 11.21 -5.35 13.28
C ALA A 233 10.22 -4.68 12.32
N GLN A 234 9.45 -5.49 11.58
CA GLN A 234 8.41 -5.01 10.69
C GLN A 234 7.24 -6.01 10.69
N PRO A 235 6.07 -5.64 11.24
CA PRO A 235 4.91 -6.52 11.36
C PRO A 235 4.38 -7.08 10.03
N ALA A 236 4.55 -6.30 8.94
CA ALA A 236 4.13 -6.67 7.61
C ALA A 236 5.23 -6.32 6.58
N TYR A 237 5.09 -6.80 5.34
CA TYR A 237 6.09 -6.56 4.30
C TYR A 237 6.20 -5.10 3.84
N HIS A 238 5.15 -4.29 4.04
CA HIS A 238 5.12 -2.84 3.81
C HIS A 238 4.62 -2.11 5.07
N THR A 239 5.09 -0.89 5.29
CA THR A 239 4.66 -0.06 6.44
C THR A 239 3.23 0.40 6.31
N ASP A 240 2.75 0.68 5.10
CA ASP A 240 1.37 1.10 4.84
C ASP A 240 0.31 0.04 5.16
N VAL A 241 0.73 -1.21 5.29
CA VAL A 241 -0.17 -2.30 5.71
C VAL A 241 -0.60 -2.17 7.16
N TYR A 242 0.24 -1.61 8.01
CA TYR A 242 -0.04 -1.52 9.44
C TYR A 242 0.05 -0.11 10.03
N LEU A 243 0.51 0.87 9.24
CA LEU A 243 0.75 2.24 9.70
C LEU A 243 0.16 3.25 8.74
N GLY A 244 -0.69 4.13 9.26
CA GLY A 244 -1.20 5.31 8.59
C GLY A 244 -0.72 6.60 9.28
N LEU A 245 -0.56 7.68 8.51
CA LEU A 245 -0.21 8.99 9.05
C LEU A 245 -1.45 9.90 9.09
N GLY A 246 -1.66 10.55 10.24
CA GLY A 246 -2.71 11.51 10.47
C GLY A 246 -2.21 12.95 10.55
N HIS A 247 -2.97 13.79 11.22
CA HIS A 247 -2.71 15.22 11.46
C HIS A 247 -1.90 15.43 12.75
N ILE A 248 -1.57 16.68 13.04
CA ILE A 248 -1.11 17.10 14.36
C ILE A 248 -2.35 17.42 15.19
N ASP A 249 -2.48 16.79 16.35
CA ASP A 249 -3.59 17.00 17.27
C ASP A 249 -3.47 18.31 18.08
N GLU A 250 -4.44 18.57 18.94
CA GLU A 250 -4.50 19.77 19.77
C GLU A 250 -3.35 19.83 20.80
N SER A 251 -2.76 18.69 21.15
CA SER A 251 -1.57 18.62 22.03
C SER A 251 -0.25 18.86 21.31
N GLY A 252 -0.29 19.06 20.01
CA GLY A 252 0.90 19.24 19.17
C GLY A 252 1.56 17.91 18.75
N LYS A 253 0.95 16.77 19.04
CA LYS A 253 1.45 15.45 18.64
C LYS A 253 0.90 15.05 17.29
N ARG A 254 1.72 14.39 16.48
CA ARG A 254 1.23 13.76 15.27
C ARG A 254 0.43 12.52 15.59
N VAL A 255 -0.79 12.43 15.09
CA VAL A 255 -1.62 11.24 15.13
C VAL A 255 -1.04 10.22 14.13
N VAL A 256 -0.88 8.99 14.59
CA VAL A 256 -0.52 7.83 13.75
C VAL A 256 -1.52 6.71 13.99
N PHE A 257 -1.90 6.04 12.93
CA PHE A 257 -2.83 4.93 12.97
C PHE A 257 -2.05 3.62 12.88
N ILE A 258 -2.20 2.75 13.88
CA ILE A 258 -1.52 1.45 13.91
C ILE A 258 -2.56 0.34 13.94
N ALA A 259 -2.40 -0.62 13.04
CA ALA A 259 -3.21 -1.82 13.03
C ALA A 259 -3.21 -2.52 14.39
N ASP A 260 -4.38 -3.00 14.82
CA ASP A 260 -4.58 -3.70 16.08
C ASP A 260 -5.28 -5.04 15.85
N SER A 261 -4.48 -6.09 15.80
CA SER A 261 -5.03 -7.42 15.59
C SER A 261 -5.73 -8.00 16.83
N LYS A 262 -5.38 -7.56 18.03
CA LYS A 262 -6.10 -7.96 19.25
C LYS A 262 -7.53 -7.45 19.25
N SER A 263 -7.70 -6.18 18.98
CA SER A 263 -9.02 -5.55 18.85
C SER A 263 -9.83 -6.21 17.73
N GLY A 264 -9.19 -6.53 16.58
CA GLY A 264 -9.84 -7.27 15.50
C GLY A 264 -10.35 -8.66 15.96
N VAL A 265 -9.52 -9.41 16.69
CA VAL A 265 -9.90 -10.71 17.25
C VAL A 265 -11.03 -10.58 18.25
N GLU A 266 -10.95 -9.63 19.20
CA GLU A 266 -12.00 -9.42 20.19
C GLU A 266 -13.36 -9.14 19.55
N ILE A 267 -13.39 -8.41 18.44
CA ILE A 267 -14.62 -8.17 17.69
C ILE A 267 -15.08 -9.46 17.01
N ALA A 268 -14.18 -10.18 16.33
CA ALA A 268 -14.51 -11.39 15.60
C ALA A 268 -14.97 -12.56 16.52
N GLU A 269 -14.50 -12.60 17.76
CA GLU A 269 -14.91 -13.61 18.73
C GLU A 269 -16.26 -13.31 19.41
N LYS A 270 -16.66 -12.04 19.44
CA LYS A 270 -17.94 -11.62 20.04
C LYS A 270 -19.15 -11.79 19.12
N ILE A 271 -18.93 -11.97 17.82
CA ILE A 271 -20.05 -12.23 16.89
C ILE A 271 -20.62 -13.62 17.14
N SER A 272 -21.92 -13.76 16.94
CA SER A 272 -22.58 -15.04 17.07
C SER A 272 -22.10 -16.03 15.99
N PRO A 273 -22.18 -17.35 16.24
CA PRO A 273 -21.89 -18.36 15.22
C PRO A 273 -22.74 -18.19 13.95
N GLU A 274 -23.94 -17.65 14.08
CA GLU A 274 -24.84 -17.36 12.95
C GLU A 274 -24.29 -16.20 12.12
N GLU A 275 -23.92 -15.08 12.74
CA GLU A 275 -23.30 -13.95 12.05
C GLU A 275 -22.01 -14.34 11.37
N ARG A 276 -21.17 -15.14 12.04
CA ARG A 276 -19.94 -15.67 11.46
C ARG A 276 -20.22 -16.46 10.18
N ARG A 277 -21.15 -17.40 10.23
CA ARG A 277 -21.57 -18.17 9.04
C ARG A 277 -22.10 -17.23 7.94
N GLN A 278 -22.89 -16.25 8.32
CA GLN A 278 -23.47 -15.31 7.38
C GLN A 278 -22.40 -14.47 6.69
N ILE A 279 -21.38 -13.99 7.39
CA ILE A 279 -20.23 -13.27 6.80
C ILE A 279 -19.53 -14.19 5.79
N GLU A 280 -19.15 -15.40 6.19
CA GLU A 280 -18.44 -16.36 5.33
C GLU A 280 -19.26 -16.79 4.12
N GLN A 281 -20.56 -16.93 4.23
CA GLN A 281 -21.47 -17.29 3.14
C GLN A 281 -21.81 -16.11 2.22
N ASN A 282 -21.86 -14.89 2.74
CA ASN A 282 -22.22 -13.71 1.96
C ASN A 282 -21.04 -13.16 1.15
N LEU A 283 -19.80 -13.37 1.60
CA LEU A 283 -18.62 -12.90 0.87
C LEU A 283 -18.59 -13.36 -0.61
N PRO A 284 -18.87 -14.64 -0.95
CA PRO A 284 -18.96 -15.06 -2.35
C PRO A 284 -20.04 -14.32 -3.13
N ALA A 285 -21.21 -14.11 -2.53
CA ALA A 285 -22.32 -13.41 -3.20
C ALA A 285 -22.02 -11.93 -3.42
N LEU A 286 -21.33 -11.28 -2.46
CA LEU A 286 -20.89 -9.90 -2.61
C LEU A 286 -19.87 -9.77 -3.74
N LEU A 287 -18.91 -10.69 -3.84
CA LEU A 287 -17.91 -10.69 -4.92
C LEU A 287 -18.54 -10.99 -6.29
N GLU A 288 -19.58 -11.85 -6.36
CA GLU A 288 -20.34 -12.05 -7.59
C GLU A 288 -21.02 -10.76 -8.04
N THR A 289 -21.68 -10.07 -7.11
CA THR A 289 -22.38 -8.80 -7.36
C THR A 289 -21.40 -7.72 -7.86
N GLU A 290 -20.19 -7.70 -7.33
CA GLU A 290 -19.13 -6.77 -7.73
C GLU A 290 -18.41 -7.15 -9.03
N GLY A 291 -18.84 -8.21 -9.72
CA GLY A 291 -18.39 -8.55 -11.07
C GLY A 291 -17.00 -9.18 -11.13
N LEU A 292 -16.65 -10.04 -10.17
CA LEU A 292 -15.41 -10.81 -10.23
C LEU A 292 -15.42 -11.70 -11.48
N THR A 293 -14.35 -11.63 -12.28
CA THR A 293 -14.25 -12.37 -13.54
C THR A 293 -13.02 -13.27 -13.59
N ALA A 294 -13.14 -14.39 -14.32
CA ALA A 294 -11.99 -15.19 -14.74
C ALA A 294 -11.87 -15.10 -16.26
N ALA A 295 -10.74 -14.64 -16.76
CA ALA A 295 -10.50 -14.43 -18.19
C ALA A 295 -11.59 -13.57 -18.88
N GLY A 296 -12.15 -12.58 -18.16
CA GLY A 296 -13.19 -11.70 -18.65
C GLY A 296 -14.62 -12.27 -18.59
N VAL A 297 -14.79 -13.50 -18.06
CA VAL A 297 -16.10 -14.11 -17.85
C VAL A 297 -16.50 -13.96 -16.40
N PRO A 298 -17.69 -13.40 -16.08
CA PRO A 298 -18.18 -13.30 -14.71
C PRO A 298 -18.20 -14.65 -14.01
N LEU A 299 -17.73 -14.70 -12.78
CA LEU A 299 -17.80 -15.91 -11.95
C LEU A 299 -19.12 -15.93 -11.19
N THR A 300 -19.74 -17.11 -11.10
CA THR A 300 -20.90 -17.32 -10.23
C THR A 300 -20.49 -17.43 -8.77
N LYS A 301 -21.44 -17.26 -7.86
CA LYS A 301 -21.24 -17.44 -6.42
C LYS A 301 -20.59 -18.80 -6.09
N GLU A 302 -21.06 -19.86 -6.74
CA GLU A 302 -20.55 -21.22 -6.56
C GLU A 302 -19.09 -21.34 -7.02
N GLN A 303 -18.78 -20.78 -8.19
CA GLN A 303 -17.40 -20.76 -8.71
C GLN A 303 -16.46 -19.94 -7.82
N ILE A 304 -16.96 -18.82 -7.28
CA ILE A 304 -16.21 -18.02 -6.31
C ILE A 304 -15.98 -18.82 -5.04
N SER A 305 -17.03 -19.43 -4.46
CA SER A 305 -16.97 -20.22 -3.24
C SER A 305 -16.02 -21.42 -3.38
N GLU A 306 -16.15 -22.18 -4.48
CA GLU A 306 -15.28 -23.33 -4.77
C GLU A 306 -13.82 -22.91 -4.90
N ARG A 307 -13.56 -21.82 -5.58
CA ARG A 307 -12.21 -21.36 -5.85
C ARG A 307 -11.53 -20.78 -4.62
N PHE A 308 -12.24 -20.05 -3.79
CA PHE A 308 -11.73 -19.50 -2.54
C PHE A 308 -11.75 -20.53 -1.41
N GLN A 309 -12.49 -21.64 -1.55
CA GLN A 309 -12.62 -22.73 -0.58
C GLN A 309 -12.93 -22.23 0.84
N TRP A 310 -13.72 -21.17 0.97
CA TRP A 310 -13.97 -20.48 2.23
C TRP A 310 -14.59 -21.36 3.30
N GLU A 311 -15.55 -22.20 2.92
CA GLU A 311 -16.18 -23.16 3.84
C GLU A 311 -15.18 -24.19 4.36
N LYS A 312 -14.25 -24.63 3.49
CA LYS A 312 -13.23 -25.62 3.83
C LYS A 312 -12.18 -25.08 4.79
N HIS A 313 -11.82 -23.80 4.65
CA HIS A 313 -10.69 -23.22 5.38
C HIS A 313 -11.09 -22.40 6.60
N LYS A 314 -12.40 -22.18 6.84
CA LYS A 314 -12.86 -21.33 7.97
C LYS A 314 -12.02 -20.05 8.06
N LEU A 315 -12.15 -19.19 7.06
CA LEU A 315 -11.23 -18.07 6.84
C LEU A 315 -11.12 -17.12 8.03
N LEU A 316 -12.22 -16.88 8.75
CA LEU A 316 -12.16 -16.05 9.96
C LEU A 316 -11.32 -16.70 11.05
N ASP A 317 -11.37 -18.02 11.22
CA ASP A 317 -10.53 -18.74 12.18
C ASP A 317 -9.04 -18.59 11.81
N LEU A 318 -8.69 -18.70 10.53
CA LEU A 318 -7.32 -18.49 10.07
C LEU A 318 -6.85 -17.05 10.27
N CYS A 319 -7.72 -16.06 10.03
CA CYS A 319 -7.43 -14.66 10.32
C CYS A 319 -7.18 -14.42 11.81
N ILE A 320 -7.99 -15.03 12.68
CA ILE A 320 -7.85 -14.98 14.13
C ILE A 320 -6.54 -15.63 14.57
N GLU A 321 -6.24 -16.84 14.11
CA GLU A 321 -5.00 -17.54 14.42
C GLU A 321 -3.77 -16.70 14.01
N LYS A 322 -3.79 -16.15 12.81
CA LYS A 322 -2.73 -15.28 12.32
C LYS A 322 -2.57 -14.01 13.13
N SER A 323 -3.68 -13.46 13.63
CA SER A 323 -3.69 -12.26 14.47
C SER A 323 -2.84 -12.43 15.72
N TYR A 324 -2.94 -13.56 16.39
CA TYR A 324 -2.11 -13.84 17.57
C TYR A 324 -0.62 -13.86 17.26
N THR A 325 -0.22 -14.27 16.06
CA THR A 325 1.20 -14.33 15.67
C THR A 325 1.82 -12.96 15.41
N ILE A 326 1.02 -11.93 15.15
CA ILE A 326 1.52 -10.58 14.82
C ILE A 326 1.19 -9.54 15.89
N ALA A 327 0.31 -9.87 16.85
CA ALA A 327 -0.16 -8.92 17.86
C ALA A 327 0.97 -8.25 18.63
N GLU A 328 1.92 -9.03 19.15
CA GLU A 328 3.08 -8.49 19.88
C GLU A 328 3.92 -7.53 19.03
N LYS A 329 4.05 -7.80 17.73
CA LYS A 329 4.82 -6.96 16.81
C LYS A 329 4.14 -5.62 16.56
N LEU A 330 2.81 -5.64 16.42
CA LEU A 330 2.00 -4.42 16.26
C LEU A 330 2.02 -3.58 17.54
N ASP A 331 1.97 -4.22 18.71
CA ASP A 331 2.07 -3.53 20.01
C ASP A 331 3.43 -2.86 20.18
N LYS A 332 4.53 -3.54 19.84
CA LYS A 332 5.88 -2.95 19.87
C LYS A 332 6.04 -1.78 18.90
N ALA A 333 5.43 -1.88 17.71
CA ALA A 333 5.43 -0.77 16.76
C ALA A 333 4.66 0.44 17.32
N ALA A 334 3.53 0.21 17.97
CA ALA A 334 2.76 1.25 18.63
C ALA A 334 3.54 1.89 19.79
N GLU A 335 4.06 1.09 20.71
CA GLU A 335 4.87 1.54 21.84
C GLU A 335 6.10 2.36 21.39
N HIS A 336 6.78 1.91 20.33
CA HIS A 336 7.91 2.64 19.79
C HIS A 336 7.54 4.05 19.32
N LEU A 337 6.40 4.18 18.63
CA LEU A 337 5.91 5.48 18.17
C LEU A 337 5.40 6.35 19.33
N GLU A 338 4.73 5.79 20.32
CA GLU A 338 4.34 6.50 21.55
C GLU A 338 5.58 7.06 22.29
N ASN A 339 6.64 6.27 22.40
CA ASN A 339 7.92 6.68 23.02
C ASN A 339 8.63 7.78 22.22
N LEU A 340 8.37 7.89 20.91
CA LEU A 340 8.82 9.01 20.06
C LEU A 340 7.91 10.24 20.17
N GLY A 341 6.84 10.19 20.97
CA GLY A 341 5.95 11.32 21.21
C GLY A 341 4.76 11.40 20.26
N TYR A 342 4.49 10.37 19.47
CA TYR A 342 3.29 10.30 18.62
C TYR A 342 2.03 10.03 19.45
N HIS A 343 0.90 10.48 18.95
CA HIS A 343 -0.42 10.07 19.43
C HIS A 343 -0.88 8.85 18.62
N VAL A 344 -0.77 7.67 19.20
CA VAL A 344 -1.10 6.40 18.53
C VAL A 344 -2.57 6.10 18.67
N VAL A 345 -3.24 5.89 17.55
CA VAL A 345 -4.62 5.42 17.45
C VAL A 345 -4.62 3.99 16.91
N ARG A 346 -5.23 3.08 17.66
CA ARG A 346 -5.30 1.66 17.31
C ARG A 346 -6.49 1.38 16.40
N ILE A 347 -6.24 0.76 15.24
CA ILE A 347 -7.25 0.45 14.23
C ILE A 347 -7.48 -1.05 14.19
N PRO A 348 -8.71 -1.56 14.38
CA PRO A 348 -9.01 -2.98 14.30
C PRO A 348 -8.49 -3.59 12.98
N TYR A 349 -7.91 -4.77 13.08
CA TYR A 349 -7.27 -5.42 11.94
C TYR A 349 -7.33 -6.94 12.08
N LEU A 350 -7.72 -7.62 11.00
CA LEU A 350 -7.57 -9.06 10.88
C LEU A 350 -6.68 -9.35 9.67
N PRO A 351 -5.47 -9.86 9.88
CA PRO A 351 -4.54 -10.17 8.80
C PRO A 351 -5.04 -11.33 7.96
N ASN A 352 -4.52 -11.41 6.75
CA ASN A 352 -4.72 -12.59 5.92
C ASN A 352 -4.21 -13.85 6.63
N GLY A 353 -5.11 -14.81 6.86
CA GLY A 353 -4.80 -16.07 7.52
C GLY A 353 -3.94 -17.03 6.69
N LEU A 354 -3.82 -16.81 5.38
CA LEU A 354 -3.10 -17.69 4.48
C LEU A 354 -1.71 -17.12 4.14
N ASP A 355 -0.68 -17.89 4.45
CA ASP A 355 0.69 -17.58 4.04
C ASP A 355 0.93 -18.12 2.62
N ASN A 356 0.92 -17.22 1.62
CA ASN A 356 1.12 -17.56 0.21
C ASN A 356 2.54 -18.04 -0.13
N ARG A 357 3.39 -18.29 0.86
CA ARG A 357 4.79 -18.63 0.62
C ARG A 357 5.01 -20.11 0.60
N GLY A 358 4.94 -20.70 -0.58
CA GLY A 358 5.48 -22.02 -0.89
C GLY A 358 4.48 -23.16 -0.95
N ARG A 359 3.19 -22.88 -1.03
CA ARG A 359 2.19 -23.92 -1.35
C ARG A 359 1.50 -23.56 -2.67
N ASN A 360 1.48 -24.55 -3.57
CA ASN A 360 0.77 -24.47 -4.85
C ASN A 360 -0.76 -24.42 -4.70
N ASP A 361 -1.27 -24.45 -3.47
CA ASP A 361 -2.67 -24.36 -3.19
C ASP A 361 -3.05 -22.87 -3.19
N ALA A 362 -3.71 -22.47 -4.25
CA ALA A 362 -4.20 -21.10 -4.49
C ALA A 362 -5.40 -20.74 -3.57
N ALA A 363 -5.28 -21.03 -2.29
CA ALA A 363 -6.21 -20.52 -1.31
C ALA A 363 -5.90 -19.03 -1.12
N ILE A 364 -6.80 -18.19 -1.60
CA ILE A 364 -6.68 -16.73 -1.52
C ILE A 364 -7.13 -16.35 -0.12
N GLY A 365 -6.21 -15.80 0.65
CA GLY A 365 -6.52 -15.34 1.99
C GLY A 365 -7.21 -14.00 1.96
N ILE A 366 -8.23 -13.87 2.77
CA ILE A 366 -8.93 -12.62 3.04
C ILE A 366 -8.33 -12.00 4.29
N GLY A 367 -8.09 -10.70 4.24
CA GLY A 367 -7.71 -9.91 5.40
C GLY A 367 -8.54 -8.62 5.43
N PHE A 368 -8.88 -8.20 6.62
CA PHE A 368 -9.64 -6.97 6.85
C PHE A 368 -8.68 -5.88 7.31
N ASN A 369 -8.18 -5.12 6.34
CA ASN A 369 -7.15 -4.10 6.56
C ASN A 369 -7.73 -2.69 6.43
N TYR A 370 -7.85 -2.02 7.56
CA TYR A 370 -8.33 -0.64 7.64
C TYR A 370 -7.20 0.37 7.89
N SER A 371 -5.93 -0.04 7.87
CA SER A 371 -4.78 0.85 8.05
C SER A 371 -4.21 1.33 6.72
N ASN A 372 -4.43 0.59 5.64
CA ASN A 372 -4.00 0.95 4.29
C ASN A 372 -5.04 1.84 3.61
N VAL A 373 -5.05 3.10 3.97
CA VAL A 373 -6.09 4.09 3.64
C VAL A 373 -5.50 5.33 2.99
N LEU A 374 -6.34 6.08 2.27
CA LEU A 374 -6.03 7.44 1.85
C LEU A 374 -6.49 8.43 2.91
N THR A 375 -5.59 9.30 3.35
CA THR A 375 -5.92 10.39 4.26
C THR A 375 -5.78 11.75 3.57
N GLU A 376 -6.72 12.63 3.81
CA GLU A 376 -6.66 14.04 3.42
C GLU A 376 -6.57 14.92 4.66
N VAL A 377 -5.46 15.67 4.75
CA VAL A 377 -5.23 16.62 5.85
C VAL A 377 -4.74 17.91 5.25
N TYR A 378 -5.64 18.85 4.99
CA TYR A 378 -5.30 20.20 4.47
C TYR A 378 -6.43 21.22 4.77
N GLY A 379 -6.05 22.47 5.01
CA GLY A 379 -7.02 23.55 5.13
C GLY A 379 -8.13 23.35 6.17
N GLY A 380 -7.84 22.61 7.25
CA GLY A 380 -8.82 22.22 8.27
C GLY A 380 -9.68 21.00 7.89
N ILE A 381 -9.53 20.47 6.68
CA ILE A 381 -10.19 19.22 6.25
C ILE A 381 -9.38 18.03 6.76
N ARG A 382 -10.08 17.07 7.36
CA ARG A 382 -9.54 15.78 7.78
C ARG A 382 -10.48 14.69 7.30
N LYS A 383 -10.13 14.05 6.20
CA LYS A 383 -10.89 12.94 5.62
C LYS A 383 -10.05 11.68 5.56
N VAL A 384 -10.69 10.54 5.73
CA VAL A 384 -10.11 9.23 5.44
C VAL A 384 -11.05 8.48 4.51
N TYR A 385 -10.49 7.97 3.42
CA TYR A 385 -11.16 7.02 2.54
C TYR A 385 -10.83 5.64 3.08
N LEU A 386 -11.87 4.97 3.60
CA LEU A 386 -11.76 3.75 4.39
C LEU A 386 -12.38 2.57 3.65
N PRO A 387 -11.68 1.45 3.46
CA PRO A 387 -12.27 0.28 2.88
C PRO A 387 -13.36 -0.31 3.80
N GLU A 388 -14.46 -0.77 3.20
CA GLU A 388 -15.55 -1.50 3.87
C GLU A 388 -15.64 -2.89 3.27
N PHE A 389 -15.58 -3.93 4.09
CA PHE A 389 -15.47 -5.32 3.67
C PHE A 389 -16.73 -6.15 3.91
N GLY A 390 -17.79 -5.53 4.42
CA GLY A 390 -19.04 -6.22 4.74
C GLY A 390 -19.02 -7.01 6.05
N PHE A 391 -17.97 -6.85 6.85
CA PHE A 391 -17.94 -7.29 8.23
C PHE A 391 -18.35 -6.11 9.14
N ARG A 392 -19.66 -5.89 9.25
CA ARG A 392 -20.25 -4.68 9.82
C ARG A 392 -19.64 -4.23 11.14
N GLN A 393 -19.42 -5.14 12.11
CA GLN A 393 -18.90 -4.76 13.41
C GLN A 393 -17.45 -4.29 13.33
N LEU A 394 -16.65 -4.89 12.45
CA LEU A 394 -15.27 -4.52 12.25
C LEU A 394 -15.15 -3.23 11.42
N ASP A 395 -15.97 -3.11 10.36
CA ASP A 395 -16.06 -1.91 9.52
C ASP A 395 -16.42 -0.68 10.36
N GLU A 396 -17.46 -0.80 11.24
CA GLU A 396 -17.90 0.29 12.09
C GLU A 396 -16.87 0.63 13.17
N ALA A 397 -16.24 -0.36 13.80
CA ALA A 397 -15.21 -0.12 14.80
C ALA A 397 -14.00 0.62 14.21
N ALA A 398 -13.57 0.25 13.01
CA ALA A 398 -12.51 0.94 12.29
C ALA A 398 -12.92 2.38 11.95
N ALA A 399 -14.12 2.57 11.42
CA ALA A 399 -14.64 3.90 11.09
C ALA A 399 -14.75 4.78 12.34
N GLN A 400 -15.19 4.21 13.48
CA GLN A 400 -15.29 4.94 14.74
C GLN A 400 -13.92 5.39 15.25
N ALA A 401 -12.90 4.54 15.18
CA ALA A 401 -11.54 4.91 15.58
C ALA A 401 -11.00 6.12 14.79
N TYR A 402 -11.29 6.20 13.50
CA TYR A 402 -10.93 7.37 12.69
C TYR A 402 -11.76 8.60 13.04
N ARG A 403 -13.07 8.45 13.31
CA ARG A 403 -13.93 9.57 13.74
C ARG A 403 -13.48 10.13 15.09
N ASP A 404 -13.13 9.27 16.04
CA ASP A 404 -12.63 9.67 17.36
C ASP A 404 -11.29 10.44 17.24
N ALA A 405 -10.49 10.12 16.23
CA ALA A 405 -9.30 10.88 15.88
C ALA A 405 -9.59 12.16 15.06
N GLY A 406 -10.86 12.55 14.91
CA GLY A 406 -11.29 13.79 14.28
C GLY A 406 -11.33 13.75 12.74
N PHE A 407 -11.41 12.56 12.13
CA PHE A 407 -11.56 12.40 10.69
C PHE A 407 -13.03 12.21 10.28
N GLN A 408 -13.40 12.82 9.18
CA GLN A 408 -14.58 12.42 8.42
C GLN A 408 -14.23 11.13 7.66
N THR A 409 -15.01 10.07 7.86
CA THR A 409 -14.86 8.81 7.15
C THR A 409 -15.69 8.80 5.86
N VAL A 410 -15.08 8.36 4.78
CA VAL A 410 -15.72 8.10 3.49
C VAL A 410 -15.45 6.64 3.15
N THR A 411 -16.49 5.81 3.11
CA THR A 411 -16.32 4.38 2.87
C THR A 411 -16.14 4.08 1.37
N ILE A 412 -15.16 3.26 1.05
CA ILE A 412 -14.89 2.69 -0.27
C ILE A 412 -15.15 1.20 -0.19
N ASN A 413 -15.81 0.63 -1.18
CA ASN A 413 -16.05 -0.80 -1.20
C ASN A 413 -14.73 -1.58 -1.26
N GLY A 414 -14.33 -2.17 -0.12
CA GLY A 414 -13.08 -2.92 0.02
C GLY A 414 -13.05 -4.23 -0.77
N LEU A 415 -14.21 -4.81 -1.02
CA LEU A 415 -14.34 -6.09 -1.75
C LEU A 415 -13.95 -5.98 -3.23
N ILE A 416 -14.10 -4.79 -3.81
CA ILE A 416 -13.74 -4.53 -5.21
C ILE A 416 -12.27 -4.12 -5.39
N MET A 417 -11.50 -4.05 -4.31
CA MET A 417 -10.09 -3.75 -4.40
C MET A 417 -9.28 -4.99 -4.81
N PRO A 418 -8.38 -4.86 -5.81
CA PRO A 418 -7.56 -5.99 -6.28
C PRO A 418 -6.81 -6.72 -5.17
N GLY A 419 -6.37 -6.02 -4.15
CA GLY A 419 -5.65 -6.60 -3.02
C GLY A 419 -6.45 -7.61 -2.22
N PHE A 420 -7.76 -7.40 -2.08
CA PHE A 420 -8.64 -8.31 -1.36
C PHE A 420 -8.84 -9.63 -2.11
N THR A 421 -9.00 -9.56 -3.44
CA THR A 421 -9.35 -10.73 -4.25
C THR A 421 -8.18 -11.58 -4.69
N THR A 422 -6.94 -11.10 -4.58
CA THR A 422 -5.75 -11.77 -5.12
C THR A 422 -4.95 -12.54 -4.07
N GLY A 423 -5.42 -12.63 -2.84
CA GLY A 423 -4.70 -13.26 -1.74
C GLY A 423 -3.52 -12.47 -1.21
N ASN A 424 -3.20 -11.35 -1.85
CA ASN A 424 -2.32 -10.33 -1.32
C ASN A 424 -3.15 -9.31 -0.52
N ALA A 425 -4.02 -9.79 0.36
CA ALA A 425 -4.94 -8.99 1.17
C ALA A 425 -4.26 -7.96 2.08
N HIS A 426 -3.00 -7.71 1.85
CA HIS A 426 -2.23 -6.64 2.45
C HIS A 426 -2.29 -5.34 1.64
N ALA A 427 -2.69 -5.40 0.37
CA ALA A 427 -2.82 -4.23 -0.46
C ALA A 427 -4.19 -3.58 -0.26
N GLY A 428 -4.21 -2.38 0.27
CA GLY A 428 -5.41 -1.57 0.41
C GLY A 428 -5.40 -0.36 -0.53
N LEU A 429 -6.15 0.63 -0.16
CA LEU A 429 -6.40 1.81 -0.97
C LEU A 429 -5.12 2.63 -1.26
N ASP A 430 -4.23 2.72 -0.29
CA ASP A 430 -2.97 3.45 -0.43
C ASP A 430 -2.03 2.80 -1.46
N CYS A 431 -1.94 1.47 -1.48
CA CYS A 431 -1.13 0.75 -2.46
C CYS A 431 -1.63 0.92 -3.91
N LEU A 432 -2.95 1.02 -4.08
CA LEU A 432 -3.60 1.15 -5.38
C LEU A 432 -3.54 2.56 -5.97
N THR A 433 -3.15 3.55 -5.16
CA THR A 433 -3.15 4.95 -5.53
C THR A 433 -1.77 5.57 -5.33
N SER A 434 -1.45 6.53 -6.19
CA SER A 434 -0.33 7.45 -5.98
C SER A 434 -0.84 8.88 -6.07
N GLU A 435 -0.37 9.76 -5.20
CA GLU A 435 -0.95 11.08 -5.07
C GLU A 435 0.08 12.19 -5.30
N ILE A 436 -0.37 13.23 -6.01
CA ILE A 436 0.33 14.50 -6.10
C ILE A 436 -0.48 15.54 -5.33
N ARG A 437 0.05 15.97 -4.21
CA ARG A 437 -0.63 16.88 -3.25
C ARG A 437 -0.27 18.35 -3.43
N PHE A 438 0.51 18.70 -4.45
CA PHE A 438 0.92 20.08 -4.75
C PHE A 438 -0.01 20.74 -5.77
N PRO A 439 -0.17 22.10 -5.75
CA PRO A 439 -0.91 22.81 -6.78
C PRO A 439 -0.22 22.57 -8.12
N VAL A 440 -0.90 21.87 -9.00
CA VAL A 440 -0.31 21.33 -10.23
C VAL A 440 -0.56 22.31 -11.36
N ARG A 441 0.32 23.30 -11.53
CA ARG A 441 0.30 24.19 -12.71
C ARG A 441 0.53 23.43 -14.04
N TRP A 442 1.10 22.24 -13.99
CA TRP A 442 1.37 21.41 -15.15
C TRP A 442 0.16 20.62 -15.66
N ALA A 443 -0.78 20.25 -14.79
CA ALA A 443 -1.99 19.56 -15.21
C ALA A 443 -2.68 20.29 -16.37
N LYS A 444 -2.76 21.62 -16.32
CA LYS A 444 -3.36 22.44 -17.33
C LYS A 444 -2.72 22.29 -18.71
N LYS A 445 -1.38 22.23 -18.77
CA LYS A 445 -0.62 22.14 -20.04
C LYS A 445 -0.76 20.79 -20.73
N TYR A 446 -1.07 19.74 -19.98
CA TYR A 446 -1.20 18.36 -20.50
C TYR A 446 -2.64 17.92 -20.66
N TYR A 447 -3.57 18.52 -19.92
CA TYR A 447 -4.99 18.28 -20.05
C TYR A 447 -5.60 18.95 -21.31
N ASP A 448 -4.90 19.93 -21.92
CA ASP A 448 -5.35 20.66 -23.09
C ASP A 448 -4.84 20.07 -24.43
N ARG A 449 -4.16 18.93 -24.42
CA ARG A 449 -3.78 18.19 -25.61
C ARG A 449 -4.72 17.00 -25.82
N ASP A 450 -5.84 17.27 -26.49
CA ASP A 450 -6.68 16.24 -27.08
C ASP A 450 -6.07 15.71 -28.37
#